data_57a882e84ca5f176ca6e59c4c1798a1c
#
_entry.id   57a882e84ca5f176ca6e59c4c1798a1c
#
_cell.length_a   1.000
_cell.length_b   1.000
_cell.length_c   1.000
_cell.angle_alpha   90.00
_cell.angle_beta   90.00
_cell.angle_gamma   90.00
#
_symmetry.space_group_name_H-M   'P 1'
#
loop_
_entity.id
_entity.type
_entity.pdbx_description
1 polymer ?
#
loop_
_entity_poly.entity_id
_entity_poly.type
_entity_poly.pdbx_seq_one_letter_code
_entity_poly.pdbx_strand_id
1 'polypeptide(L)'
;MIDVGNAGNQADTTGFGAVNYEFSIGKYEVSIKQYCEFLNAVASIEDTFGLYDPQMGGNVQVAGIGQRANGTGWSYDVLDNSGPSGDRPIAYINWWRAARFANWMSNGQPSAVKQDSASTENGAYDIAGADGNAVPLNSENPNTGAPPKFYISKENEWY
;
A
#
# COMPACT_ATOMS: atom_id res chain seq x y z
N MET A 1 -6.09 -12.57 2.99
CA MET A 1 -5.86 -12.52 1.54
C MET A 1 -6.63 -13.64 0.87
N ILE A 2 -6.98 -13.46 -0.39
CA ILE A 2 -7.61 -14.49 -1.22
C ILE A 2 -6.69 -14.73 -2.41
N ASP A 3 -6.36 -15.96 -2.68
CA ASP A 3 -5.60 -16.33 -3.87
C ASP A 3 -6.53 -16.29 -5.09
N VAL A 4 -6.12 -15.57 -6.11
CA VAL A 4 -6.80 -15.49 -7.39
C VAL A 4 -6.03 -16.37 -8.36
N GLY A 5 -6.62 -17.51 -8.67
CA GLY A 5 -6.08 -18.49 -9.62
C GLY A 5 -6.57 -18.23 -11.05
N ASN A 6 -6.50 -19.29 -11.89
CA ASN A 6 -6.88 -19.25 -13.30
C ASN A 6 -5.91 -18.42 -14.15
N ALA A 7 -4.61 -18.58 -13.87
CA ALA A 7 -3.55 -18.00 -14.71
C ALA A 7 -3.71 -18.43 -16.18
N GLY A 8 -3.53 -17.49 -17.10
CA GLY A 8 -3.74 -17.73 -18.54
C GLY A 8 -5.19 -17.67 -18.99
N ASN A 9 -6.09 -17.12 -18.17
CA ASN A 9 -7.48 -16.88 -18.58
C ASN A 9 -7.55 -15.97 -19.83
N GLN A 10 -8.58 -16.19 -20.64
CA GLN A 10 -8.82 -15.35 -21.83
C GLN A 10 -9.26 -13.95 -21.42
N ALA A 11 -8.86 -12.96 -22.21
CA ALA A 11 -9.43 -11.63 -22.11
C ALA A 11 -10.94 -11.66 -22.38
N ASP A 12 -11.65 -10.72 -21.77
CA ASP A 12 -13.08 -10.53 -22.04
C ASP A 12 -13.33 -9.84 -23.39
N THR A 13 -14.57 -9.53 -23.70
CA THR A 13 -14.96 -8.88 -24.96
C THR A 13 -14.43 -7.46 -25.12
N THR A 14 -13.91 -6.85 -24.05
CA THR A 14 -13.26 -5.53 -24.08
C THR A 14 -11.75 -5.62 -24.32
N GLY A 15 -11.19 -6.84 -24.33
CA GLY A 15 -9.76 -7.09 -24.50
C GLY A 15 -8.95 -7.01 -23.19
N PHE A 16 -9.63 -6.89 -22.03
CA PHE A 16 -9.00 -6.83 -20.71
C PHE A 16 -9.27 -8.07 -19.88
N GLY A 17 -8.66 -8.15 -18.71
CA GLY A 17 -8.89 -9.20 -17.72
C GLY A 17 -8.06 -10.47 -17.91
N ALA A 18 -7.25 -10.59 -18.96
CA ALA A 18 -6.31 -11.69 -19.09
C ALA A 18 -5.14 -11.49 -18.11
N VAL A 19 -4.87 -12.52 -17.28
CA VAL A 19 -3.76 -12.54 -16.32
C VAL A 19 -3.01 -13.86 -16.43
N ASN A 20 -1.71 -13.79 -16.67
CA ASN A 20 -0.87 -14.96 -16.92
C ASN A 20 -0.22 -15.56 -15.66
N TYR A 21 -0.56 -15.05 -14.48
CA TYR A 21 0.03 -15.46 -13.20
C TYR A 21 -1.03 -15.55 -12.11
N GLU A 22 -0.72 -16.30 -11.07
CA GLU A 22 -1.50 -16.32 -9.83
C GLU A 22 -1.10 -15.15 -8.94
N PHE A 23 -2.06 -14.55 -8.28
CA PHE A 23 -1.82 -13.45 -7.34
C PHE A 23 -2.78 -13.52 -6.15
N SER A 24 -2.43 -12.83 -5.08
CA SER A 24 -3.30 -12.71 -3.91
C SER A 24 -3.83 -11.28 -3.79
N ILE A 25 -5.09 -11.15 -3.40
CA ILE A 25 -5.75 -9.86 -3.18
C ILE A 25 -6.35 -9.77 -1.78
N GLY A 26 -6.44 -8.59 -1.21
CA GLY A 26 -7.17 -8.36 0.03
C GLY A 26 -8.65 -8.80 -0.11
N LYS A 27 -9.16 -9.52 0.89
CA LYS A 27 -10.60 -9.86 0.93
C LYS A 27 -11.47 -8.62 1.13
N TYR A 28 -10.93 -7.65 1.85
CA TYR A 28 -11.54 -6.38 2.17
C TYR A 28 -10.60 -5.25 1.77
N GLU A 29 -11.12 -4.05 1.72
CA GLU A 29 -10.33 -2.84 1.56
C GLU A 29 -9.29 -2.72 2.70
N VAL A 30 -8.18 -2.04 2.42
CA VAL A 30 -7.17 -1.75 3.44
C VAL A 30 -7.78 -0.86 4.51
N SER A 31 -7.70 -1.29 5.76
CA SER A 31 -8.28 -0.55 6.87
C SER A 31 -7.39 0.62 7.32
N ILE A 32 -8.01 1.58 8.02
CA ILE A 32 -7.31 2.72 8.65
C ILE A 32 -6.19 2.22 9.56
N LYS A 33 -6.43 1.18 10.36
CA LYS A 33 -5.43 0.59 11.25
C LYS A 33 -4.23 0.03 10.47
N GLN A 34 -4.48 -0.75 9.42
CA GLN A 34 -3.41 -1.33 8.59
C GLN A 34 -2.56 -0.24 7.92
N TYR A 35 -3.19 0.79 7.40
CA TYR A 35 -2.47 1.90 6.79
C TYR A 35 -1.71 2.75 7.82
N CYS A 36 -2.24 2.91 9.02
CA CYS A 36 -1.57 3.57 10.15
C CYS A 36 -0.31 2.80 10.58
N GLU A 37 -0.35 1.47 10.63
CA GLU A 37 0.82 0.62 10.87
C GLU A 37 1.89 0.80 9.80
N PHE A 38 1.49 0.83 8.53
CA PHE A 38 2.39 1.12 7.41
C PHE A 38 3.07 2.48 7.56
N LEU A 39 2.34 3.54 7.84
CA LEU A 39 2.91 4.89 8.05
C LEU A 39 3.93 4.89 9.19
N ASN A 40 3.63 4.27 10.32
CA ASN A 40 4.57 4.17 11.43
C ASN A 40 5.80 3.33 11.08
N ALA A 41 5.67 2.36 10.20
CA ALA A 41 6.78 1.52 9.77
C ALA A 41 7.77 2.25 8.85
N VAL A 42 7.28 3.05 7.89
CA VAL A 42 8.12 3.58 6.80
C VAL A 42 8.16 5.10 6.69
N ALA A 43 7.28 5.83 7.41
CA ALA A 43 7.16 7.27 7.35
C ALA A 43 7.44 7.96 8.71
N SER A 44 7.82 7.19 9.74
CA SER A 44 8.06 7.72 11.09
C SER A 44 9.34 8.56 11.19
N ILE A 45 10.33 8.30 10.34
CA ILE A 45 11.58 9.09 10.27
C ILE A 45 11.39 10.26 9.33
N GLU A 46 10.91 9.98 8.13
CA GLU A 46 10.69 10.94 7.05
C GLU A 46 9.61 10.41 6.12
N ASP A 47 8.68 11.26 5.70
CA ASP A 47 7.66 10.92 4.71
C ASP A 47 8.02 11.51 3.33
N THR A 48 9.06 10.97 2.72
CA THR A 48 9.67 11.46 1.47
C THR A 48 8.66 11.53 0.31
N PHE A 49 7.78 10.55 0.21
CA PHE A 49 6.82 10.44 -0.90
C PHE A 49 5.39 10.81 -0.53
N GLY A 50 5.18 11.46 0.61
CA GLY A 50 3.87 11.95 1.00
C GLY A 50 2.83 10.83 1.15
N LEU A 51 3.17 9.76 1.87
CA LEU A 51 2.27 8.65 2.14
C LEU A 51 1.10 9.08 3.01
N TYR A 52 1.35 9.99 3.95
CA TYR A 52 0.32 10.62 4.73
C TYR A 52 -0.30 11.79 3.97
N ASP A 53 -1.62 11.85 3.95
CA ASP A 53 -2.37 13.02 3.48
C ASP A 53 -2.99 13.73 4.69
N PRO A 54 -2.81 15.05 4.87
CA PRO A 54 -3.41 15.77 6.00
C PRO A 54 -4.93 15.62 6.10
N GLN A 55 -5.61 15.34 5.00
CA GLN A 55 -7.04 15.06 4.99
C GLN A 55 -7.41 13.73 5.67
N MET A 56 -6.45 12.80 5.81
CA MET A 56 -6.66 11.56 6.57
C MET A 56 -7.00 11.84 8.04
N GLY A 57 -6.53 12.97 8.60
CA GLY A 57 -6.87 13.43 9.94
C GLY A 57 -7.79 14.63 9.98
N GLY A 58 -7.80 15.46 8.94
CA GLY A 58 -8.50 16.75 8.91
C GLY A 58 -9.94 16.71 8.39
N ASN A 59 -10.29 15.76 7.54
CA ASN A 59 -11.65 15.65 7.04
C ASN A 59 -12.57 14.93 8.03
N VAL A 60 -13.45 15.68 8.67
CA VAL A 60 -14.35 15.18 9.74
C VAL A 60 -15.29 14.04 9.31
N GLN A 61 -15.50 13.84 8.02
CA GLN A 61 -16.40 12.78 7.52
C GLN A 61 -15.69 11.42 7.46
N VAL A 62 -14.39 11.42 7.17
CA VAL A 62 -13.60 10.20 6.93
C VAL A 62 -12.28 10.18 7.71
N ALA A 63 -12.09 11.12 8.66
CA ALA A 63 -10.90 11.17 9.48
C ALA A 63 -10.66 9.85 10.21
N GLY A 64 -9.42 9.35 10.13
CA GLY A 64 -9.07 8.08 10.72
C GLY A 64 -7.61 7.97 11.14
N ILE A 65 -6.69 8.83 10.64
CA ILE A 65 -5.28 8.82 11.03
C ILE A 65 -4.82 10.23 11.35
N GLY A 66 -4.35 10.43 12.58
CA GLY A 66 -3.69 11.65 13.02
C GLY A 66 -2.18 11.53 12.89
N GLN A 67 -1.51 12.62 12.49
CA GLN A 67 -0.06 12.75 12.47
C GLN A 67 0.39 13.68 13.59
N ARG A 68 1.44 13.30 14.31
CA ARG A 68 2.06 14.11 15.35
C ARG A 68 3.57 14.14 15.19
N ALA A 69 4.19 15.27 15.48
CA ALA A 69 5.65 15.33 15.56
C ALA A 69 6.17 14.49 16.73
N ASN A 70 7.23 13.73 16.48
CA ASN A 70 7.89 12.87 17.45
C ASN A 70 9.41 13.03 17.35
N GLY A 71 9.96 13.96 18.12
CA GLY A 71 11.37 14.32 18.01
C GLY A 71 11.68 14.94 16.64
N THR A 72 12.52 14.27 15.85
CA THR A 72 12.87 14.69 14.48
C THR A 72 12.00 14.07 13.40
N GLY A 73 11.01 13.26 13.78
CA GLY A 73 10.15 12.54 12.86
C GLY A 73 8.67 12.67 13.21
N TRP A 74 7.92 11.61 12.89
CA TRP A 74 6.47 11.55 12.99
C TRP A 74 5.99 10.30 13.73
N SER A 75 4.82 10.41 14.34
CA SER A 75 4.02 9.27 14.78
C SER A 75 2.61 9.41 14.25
N TYR A 76 1.99 8.28 13.98
CA TYR A 76 0.65 8.20 13.41
C TYR A 76 -0.23 7.37 14.33
N ASP A 77 -1.44 7.88 14.59
CA ASP A 77 -2.41 7.24 15.48
C ASP A 77 -3.75 7.09 14.78
N VAL A 78 -4.43 5.98 15.04
CA VAL A 78 -5.82 5.83 14.64
C VAL A 78 -6.67 6.80 15.45
N LEU A 79 -7.47 7.60 14.77
CA LEU A 79 -8.42 8.55 15.37
C LEU A 79 -9.80 7.92 15.43
N ASP A 80 -10.46 8.05 16.56
CA ASP A 80 -11.90 7.77 16.67
C ASP A 80 -12.68 8.87 15.96
N ASN A 81 -13.58 8.49 15.07
CA ASN A 81 -14.46 9.40 14.36
C ASN A 81 -15.90 8.90 14.43
N SER A 82 -16.67 9.49 15.35
CA SER A 82 -18.03 9.01 15.69
C SER A 82 -18.05 7.55 16.10
N GLY A 83 -17.04 7.13 16.88
CA GLY A 83 -16.78 5.77 17.34
C GLY A 83 -15.52 5.15 16.69
N PRO A 84 -15.18 3.89 17.02
CA PRO A 84 -13.99 3.21 16.52
C PRO A 84 -13.91 3.25 14.99
N SER A 85 -12.79 3.71 14.46
CA SER A 85 -12.58 3.88 13.01
C SER A 85 -11.55 2.92 12.42
N GLY A 86 -10.77 2.24 13.24
CA GLY A 86 -9.61 1.45 12.82
C GLY A 86 -9.92 0.39 11.76
N ASP A 87 -11.09 -0.22 11.81
CA ASP A 87 -11.52 -1.26 10.86
C ASP A 87 -12.29 -0.71 9.64
N ARG A 88 -12.46 0.61 9.55
CA ARG A 88 -13.06 1.23 8.37
C ARG A 88 -12.03 1.33 7.25
N PRO A 89 -12.46 1.34 5.97
CA PRO A 89 -11.54 1.56 4.84
C PRO A 89 -10.80 2.90 4.97
N ILE A 90 -9.51 2.89 4.60
CA ILE A 90 -8.72 4.12 4.53
C ILE A 90 -9.18 4.98 3.36
N ALA A 91 -9.20 6.30 3.57
CA ALA A 91 -9.47 7.30 2.53
C ALA A 91 -8.21 8.08 2.15
N TYR A 92 -8.29 8.89 1.06
CA TYR A 92 -7.18 9.71 0.54
C TYR A 92 -5.97 8.91 0.06
N ILE A 93 -6.22 7.73 -0.49
CA ILE A 93 -5.21 6.87 -1.11
C ILE A 93 -5.24 7.09 -2.63
N ASN A 94 -4.15 7.60 -3.18
CA ASN A 94 -3.92 7.60 -4.62
C ASN A 94 -3.21 6.29 -5.03
N TRP A 95 -3.06 6.08 -6.34
CA TRP A 95 -2.42 4.88 -6.87
C TRP A 95 -0.99 4.67 -6.33
N TRP A 96 -0.19 5.75 -6.21
CA TRP A 96 1.19 5.67 -5.74
C TRP A 96 1.31 5.25 -4.27
N ARG A 97 0.40 5.74 -3.43
CA ARG A 97 0.28 5.32 -2.03
C ARG A 97 -0.11 3.86 -1.93
N ALA A 98 -1.05 3.42 -2.77
CA ALA A 98 -1.48 2.02 -2.82
C ALA A 98 -0.35 1.10 -3.30
N ALA A 99 0.39 1.48 -4.34
CA ALA A 99 1.53 0.72 -4.85
C ALA A 99 2.65 0.59 -3.81
N ARG A 100 2.97 1.67 -3.07
CA ARG A 100 3.95 1.63 -1.98
C ARG A 100 3.52 0.75 -0.82
N PHE A 101 2.25 0.79 -0.46
CA PHE A 101 1.69 -0.13 0.52
C PHE A 101 1.83 -1.59 0.07
N ALA A 102 1.51 -1.90 -1.18
CA ALA A 102 1.66 -3.24 -1.74
C ALA A 102 3.14 -3.69 -1.78
N ASN A 103 4.08 -2.80 -2.10
CA ASN A 103 5.51 -3.08 -2.04
C ASN A 103 5.96 -3.40 -0.61
N TRP A 104 5.54 -2.59 0.37
CA TRP A 104 5.84 -2.84 1.77
C TRP A 104 5.33 -4.20 2.25
N MET A 105 4.11 -4.56 1.88
CA MET A 105 3.54 -5.88 2.15
C MET A 105 4.39 -7.00 1.51
N SER A 106 4.76 -6.83 0.23
CA SER A 106 5.57 -7.78 -0.53
C SER A 106 6.98 -7.96 0.02
N ASN A 107 7.53 -6.92 0.64
CA ASN A 107 8.87 -6.93 1.26
C ASN A 107 8.87 -7.46 2.71
N GLY A 108 7.76 -8.04 3.17
CA GLY A 108 7.65 -8.63 4.51
C GLY A 108 7.45 -7.59 5.61
N GLN A 109 6.88 -6.43 5.28
CA GLN A 109 6.48 -5.39 6.23
C GLN A 109 7.62 -4.88 7.11
N PRO A 110 8.77 -4.44 6.53
CA PRO A 110 9.88 -3.93 7.31
C PRO A 110 9.46 -2.72 8.13
N SER A 111 9.95 -2.61 9.37
CA SER A 111 9.60 -1.53 10.29
C SER A 111 10.80 -0.67 10.66
N ALA A 112 10.56 0.59 11.04
CA ALA A 112 11.58 1.59 11.40
C ALA A 112 12.60 1.83 10.27
N VAL A 113 12.13 1.82 9.03
CA VAL A 113 12.94 1.97 7.81
C VAL A 113 12.55 3.21 7.03
N LYS A 114 13.39 3.60 6.08
CA LYS A 114 13.08 4.64 5.11
C LYS A 114 12.28 4.09 3.94
N GLN A 115 11.70 5.02 3.17
CA GLN A 115 11.02 4.73 1.92
C GLN A 115 12.07 4.56 0.81
N ASP A 116 12.49 3.34 0.57
CA ASP A 116 13.52 2.97 -0.42
C ASP A 116 13.21 1.65 -1.13
N SER A 117 14.15 1.16 -1.93
CA SER A 117 13.98 -0.08 -2.70
C SER A 117 13.78 -1.34 -1.86
N ALA A 118 14.17 -1.33 -0.59
CA ALA A 118 13.99 -2.46 0.32
C ALA A 118 12.64 -2.42 1.06
N SER A 119 11.92 -1.31 0.94
CA SER A 119 10.67 -1.09 1.67
C SER A 119 9.49 -0.78 0.74
N THR A 120 9.51 0.36 0.05
CA THR A 120 8.35 0.88 -0.67
C THR A 120 8.54 1.08 -2.17
N GLU A 121 9.79 1.24 -2.66
CA GLU A 121 10.04 1.65 -4.04
C GLU A 121 10.20 0.49 -5.02
N ASN A 122 10.41 -0.72 -4.53
CA ASN A 122 10.48 -1.95 -5.30
C ASN A 122 9.79 -3.08 -4.52
N GLY A 123 9.20 -4.04 -5.23
CA GLY A 123 8.48 -5.17 -4.63
C GLY A 123 7.45 -5.72 -5.60
N ALA A 124 6.16 -5.55 -5.28
CA ALA A 124 5.05 -5.86 -6.19
C ALA A 124 5.08 -4.96 -7.44
N TYR A 125 5.59 -3.73 -7.29
CA TYR A 125 5.74 -2.73 -8.35
C TYR A 125 7.15 -2.15 -8.29
N ASP A 126 7.77 -1.93 -9.45
CA ASP A 126 8.98 -1.11 -9.58
C ASP A 126 8.55 0.33 -9.87
N ILE A 127 8.60 1.16 -8.84
CA ILE A 127 8.18 2.56 -8.92
C ILE A 127 9.35 3.54 -8.77
N ALA A 128 10.53 3.07 -8.38
CA ALA A 128 11.84 3.75 -8.44
C ALA A 128 11.81 5.25 -8.09
N GLY A 129 11.09 5.64 -7.03
CA GLY A 129 11.02 7.04 -6.58
C GLY A 129 10.04 7.92 -7.36
N ALA A 130 9.13 7.35 -8.13
CA ALA A 130 8.08 8.10 -8.83
C ALA A 130 7.25 8.95 -7.85
N ASP A 131 7.06 10.22 -8.19
CA ASP A 131 6.47 11.26 -7.31
C ASP A 131 4.94 11.43 -7.47
N GLY A 132 4.30 10.58 -8.24
CA GLY A 132 2.86 10.66 -8.53
C GLY A 132 2.51 11.45 -9.78
N ASN A 133 3.48 12.07 -10.44
CA ASN A 133 3.30 12.75 -11.73
C ASN A 133 3.66 11.84 -12.92
N ALA A 134 4.39 10.76 -12.68
CA ALA A 134 4.70 9.77 -13.69
C ALA A 134 3.52 8.84 -13.96
N VAL A 135 3.30 8.49 -15.22
CA VAL A 135 2.32 7.46 -15.59
C VAL A 135 2.87 6.11 -15.11
N PRO A 136 2.07 5.27 -14.43
CA PRO A 136 2.49 3.94 -14.06
C PRO A 136 3.00 3.20 -15.30
N LEU A 137 4.25 2.80 -15.30
CA LEU A 137 4.75 1.85 -16.30
C LEU A 137 3.95 0.57 -16.09
N ASN A 138 3.43 0.01 -17.19
CA ASN A 138 2.68 -1.23 -17.17
C ASN A 138 3.34 -2.26 -16.26
N SER A 139 2.53 -3.02 -15.58
CA SER A 139 2.81 -3.99 -14.53
C SER A 139 3.82 -5.11 -14.83
N GLU A 140 4.68 -4.94 -15.80
CA GLU A 140 5.84 -5.80 -16.04
C GLU A 140 7.07 -5.12 -15.48
N ASN A 141 7.79 -5.78 -14.61
CA ASN A 141 9.12 -5.32 -14.19
C ASN A 141 9.97 -5.18 -15.45
N PRO A 142 10.35 -3.94 -15.85
CA PRO A 142 11.05 -3.71 -17.12
C PRO A 142 12.43 -4.38 -17.16
N ASN A 143 12.95 -4.80 -15.99
CA ASN A 143 14.26 -5.44 -15.89
C ASN A 143 14.19 -6.97 -15.96
N THR A 144 13.06 -7.59 -15.73
CA THR A 144 12.97 -9.07 -15.67
C THR A 144 11.89 -9.64 -16.55
N GLY A 145 10.94 -8.84 -17.06
CA GLY A 145 9.75 -9.34 -17.76
C GLY A 145 8.86 -10.26 -16.90
N ALA A 146 9.17 -10.34 -15.60
CA ALA A 146 8.42 -11.15 -14.69
C ALA A 146 7.20 -10.35 -14.17
N PRO A 147 6.03 -10.98 -14.09
CA PRO A 147 4.87 -10.36 -13.45
C PRO A 147 5.19 -10.01 -11.99
N PRO A 148 4.61 -8.94 -11.44
CA PRO A 148 4.77 -8.58 -10.04
C PRO A 148 4.35 -9.77 -9.19
N LYS A 149 5.27 -10.32 -8.43
CA LYS A 149 4.98 -11.41 -7.50
C LYS A 149 4.55 -10.79 -6.18
N PHE A 150 3.27 -10.81 -5.89
CA PHE A 150 2.77 -10.54 -4.55
C PHE A 150 3.14 -11.69 -3.64
N TYR A 151 4.23 -11.57 -2.91
CA TYR A 151 4.53 -12.46 -1.81
C TYR A 151 4.01 -11.83 -0.53
N ILE A 152 2.92 -12.37 -0.02
CA ILE A 152 2.53 -12.15 1.36
C ILE A 152 3.07 -13.35 2.12
N SER A 153 3.94 -13.09 3.08
CA SER A 153 4.35 -14.16 3.97
C SER A 153 3.10 -14.68 4.69
N LYS A 154 2.92 -15.99 4.71
CA LYS A 154 1.79 -16.65 5.39
C LYS A 154 1.77 -16.43 6.91
N GLU A 155 2.73 -15.69 7.46
CA GLU A 155 2.90 -15.51 8.89
C GLU A 155 2.17 -14.30 9.48
N ASN A 156 1.64 -13.42 8.64
CA ASN A 156 0.84 -12.28 9.08
C ASN A 156 -0.60 -12.44 8.61
N GLU A 157 -1.34 -13.30 9.29
CA GLU A 157 -2.79 -13.36 9.12
C GLU A 157 -3.41 -12.06 9.67
N TRP A 158 -3.86 -11.20 8.77
CA TRP A 158 -4.71 -10.07 9.11
C TRP A 158 -6.13 -10.60 9.31
N TYR A 159 -6.59 -10.58 10.55
CA TYR A 159 -7.98 -10.88 10.90
C TYR A 159 -8.84 -9.63 10.86
#